data_571ea3bf0d50921106e46d58b623ced4
#
_entry.id   571ea3bf0d50921106e46d58b623ced4
#
_cell.length_a   1.000
_cell.length_b   1.000
_cell.length_c   1.000
_cell.angle_alpha   90.00
_cell.angle_beta   90.00
_cell.angle_gamma   90.00
#
_symmetry.space_group_name_H-M   'P 1'
#
loop_
_entity.id
_entity.type
_entity.pdbx_description
1 polymer ?
#
loop_
_entity_poly.entity_id
_entity_poly.type
_entity_poly.pdbx_seq_one_letter_code
_entity_poly.pdbx_strand_id
1 'polypeptide(L)'
;MDVVDVEALSRQVLWAAFALAFVFGVIAQRTHFCTMGAVADIVNIGDWTRMRMWALAIGTAVLGFNAMVASGWIEAGSTFYAGERLIWLSNLLGGLLFGIGMVLASGCGSKTLVRVGGGNLKALVVLLVLGISAYMTMRGLTAVWRVATIDQVAVSLPVTQDLPSLLAAGSGLPVTALAGLLGLALGGGLLAWALARADGRSADVLLGGFGIGLVIVGIWWLSGRLGFVAEHPATLEETFLATNSRDMESLSFVAPVGYALDYLMMYSDAGKRLTLGIVAVAGVILGSAAWALASGGFRWEGFGSVEDVSNHLVGGVLMGIGGVTAMGCTIGQGLSGVSTLALGSFIALAGIMAGAVLGLRYQTWRLERTA
;
A
#
# COMPACT_ATOMS: atom_id res chain seq x y z
N MET A 1 27.55 22.99 -14.23
CA MET A 1 26.64 22.02 -13.63
C MET A 1 25.99 22.72 -12.44
N ASP A 2 24.74 23.10 -12.55
CA ASP A 2 24.04 23.69 -11.41
C ASP A 2 23.99 22.64 -10.29
N VAL A 3 24.54 22.99 -9.13
CA VAL A 3 24.47 22.14 -7.93
C VAL A 3 23.01 22.00 -7.60
N VAL A 4 22.44 20.82 -7.85
CA VAL A 4 21.05 20.53 -7.48
C VAL A 4 20.90 20.77 -5.99
N ASP A 5 20.08 21.73 -5.61
CA ASP A 5 19.72 21.93 -4.20
C ASP A 5 18.85 20.76 -3.73
N VAL A 6 19.54 19.71 -3.24
CA VAL A 6 18.92 18.46 -2.81
C VAL A 6 17.90 18.69 -1.68
N GLU A 7 18.12 19.69 -0.82
CA GLU A 7 17.19 20.00 0.26
C GLU A 7 15.90 20.66 -0.28
N ALA A 8 16.05 21.59 -1.22
CA ALA A 8 14.89 22.22 -1.85
C ALA A 8 14.07 21.20 -2.66
N LEU A 9 14.74 20.31 -3.39
CA LEU A 9 14.10 19.26 -4.17
C LEU A 9 13.39 18.24 -3.24
N SER A 10 14.05 17.82 -2.16
CA SER A 10 13.44 16.94 -1.16
C SER A 10 12.18 17.54 -0.53
N ARG A 11 12.20 18.85 -0.20
CA ARG A 11 11.00 19.56 0.28
C ARG A 11 9.87 19.59 -0.76
N GLN A 12 10.19 19.79 -2.03
CA GLN A 12 9.18 19.74 -3.11
C GLN A 12 8.54 18.35 -3.22
N VAL A 13 9.36 17.29 -3.17
CA VAL A 13 8.88 15.90 -3.16
C VAL A 13 7.95 15.64 -1.97
N LEU A 14 8.33 16.07 -0.76
CA LEU A 14 7.52 15.88 0.44
C LEU A 14 6.17 16.62 0.36
N TRP A 15 6.16 17.88 -0.10
CA TRP A 15 4.90 18.63 -0.23
C TRP A 15 3.99 18.07 -1.32
N ALA A 16 4.55 17.64 -2.45
CA ALA A 16 3.77 17.01 -3.52
C ALA A 16 3.21 15.65 -3.06
N ALA A 17 4.00 14.84 -2.33
CA ALA A 17 3.55 13.59 -1.74
C ALA A 17 2.42 13.81 -0.73
N PHE A 18 2.55 14.83 0.15
CA PHE A 18 1.50 15.22 1.07
C PHE A 18 0.21 15.59 0.33
N ALA A 19 0.29 16.42 -0.71
CA ALA A 19 -0.87 16.85 -1.48
C ALA A 19 -1.57 15.68 -2.18
N LEU A 20 -0.81 14.76 -2.81
CA LEU A 20 -1.38 13.56 -3.44
C LEU A 20 -2.00 12.62 -2.39
N ALA A 21 -1.37 12.45 -1.24
CA ALA A 21 -1.92 11.64 -0.15
C ALA A 21 -3.17 12.30 0.50
N PHE A 22 -3.22 13.62 0.55
CA PHE A 22 -4.42 14.35 0.97
C PHE A 22 -5.59 14.09 0.01
N VAL A 23 -5.35 14.16 -1.30
CA VAL A 23 -6.35 13.81 -2.33
C VAL A 23 -6.79 12.35 -2.19
N PHE A 24 -5.85 11.42 -1.95
CA PHE A 24 -6.18 10.03 -1.63
C PHE A 24 -7.15 9.94 -0.45
N GLY A 25 -6.88 10.65 0.66
CA GLY A 25 -7.72 10.67 1.85
C GLY A 25 -9.14 11.18 1.58
N VAL A 26 -9.27 12.27 0.81
CA VAL A 26 -10.57 12.83 0.38
C VAL A 26 -11.35 11.80 -0.45
N ILE A 27 -10.72 11.22 -1.48
CA ILE A 27 -11.38 10.25 -2.37
C ILE A 27 -11.77 9.00 -1.58
N ALA A 28 -10.87 8.44 -0.78
CA ALA A 28 -11.10 7.21 -0.02
C ALA A 28 -12.21 7.37 1.04
N GLN A 29 -12.33 8.55 1.67
CA GLN A 29 -13.42 8.85 2.59
C GLN A 29 -14.74 9.00 1.86
N ARG A 30 -14.77 9.74 0.74
CA ARG A 30 -15.99 9.97 -0.05
C ARG A 30 -16.56 8.70 -0.66
N THR A 31 -15.69 7.88 -1.28
CA THR A 31 -16.10 6.68 -2.04
C THR A 31 -16.16 5.41 -1.19
N HIS A 32 -15.84 5.51 0.09
CA HIS A 32 -15.70 4.36 0.98
C HIS A 32 -14.77 3.28 0.44
N PHE A 33 -13.69 3.68 -0.25
CA PHE A 33 -12.69 2.77 -0.80
C PHE A 33 -12.10 1.87 0.29
N CYS A 34 -12.29 0.56 0.17
CA CYS A 34 -11.90 -0.40 1.20
C CYS A 34 -11.74 -1.81 0.64
N THR A 35 -10.55 -2.40 0.80
CA THR A 35 -10.26 -3.78 0.37
C THR A 35 -11.07 -4.80 1.16
N MET A 36 -11.06 -4.69 2.50
CA MET A 36 -11.79 -5.59 3.37
C MET A 36 -13.28 -5.57 3.04
N GLY A 37 -13.86 -4.36 2.84
CA GLY A 37 -15.25 -4.22 2.42
C GLY A 37 -15.54 -4.88 1.07
N ALA A 38 -14.62 -4.76 0.09
CA ALA A 38 -14.79 -5.40 -1.21
C ALA A 38 -14.81 -6.94 -1.12
N VAL A 39 -13.96 -7.52 -0.27
CA VAL A 39 -13.97 -8.97 -0.01
C VAL A 39 -15.22 -9.40 0.75
N ALA A 40 -15.60 -8.63 1.79
CA ALA A 40 -16.78 -8.91 2.61
C ALA A 40 -18.08 -8.86 1.80
N ASP A 41 -18.23 -7.90 0.89
CA ASP A 41 -19.38 -7.78 0.02
C ASP A 41 -19.52 -9.02 -0.89
N ILE A 42 -18.42 -9.51 -1.45
CA ILE A 42 -18.43 -10.72 -2.28
C ILE A 42 -18.78 -11.96 -1.46
N VAL A 43 -18.14 -12.12 -0.30
CA VAL A 43 -18.30 -13.34 0.52
C VAL A 43 -19.68 -13.43 1.15
N ASN A 44 -20.22 -12.30 1.63
CA ASN A 44 -21.46 -12.28 2.41
C ASN A 44 -22.73 -12.07 1.55
N ILE A 45 -22.63 -11.24 0.49
CA ILE A 45 -23.82 -10.83 -0.30
C ILE A 45 -23.63 -11.00 -1.81
N GLY A 46 -22.47 -11.42 -2.29
CA GLY A 46 -22.20 -11.59 -3.73
C GLY A 46 -22.10 -10.29 -4.53
N ASP A 47 -21.94 -9.13 -3.89
CA ASP A 47 -21.80 -7.83 -4.54
C ASP A 47 -20.34 -7.57 -4.97
N TRP A 48 -20.16 -7.24 -6.25
CA TRP A 48 -18.85 -7.00 -6.87
C TRP A 48 -18.53 -5.51 -7.07
N THR A 49 -19.40 -4.62 -6.68
CA THR A 49 -19.28 -3.17 -6.94
C THR A 49 -17.96 -2.59 -6.42
N ARG A 50 -17.62 -2.85 -5.15
CA ARG A 50 -16.36 -2.38 -4.56
C ARG A 50 -15.14 -3.09 -5.15
N MET A 51 -15.27 -4.36 -5.54
CA MET A 51 -14.17 -5.07 -6.20
C MET A 51 -13.89 -4.50 -7.61
N ARG A 52 -14.92 -4.02 -8.32
CA ARG A 52 -14.74 -3.29 -9.60
C ARG A 52 -14.02 -1.97 -9.39
N MET A 53 -14.36 -1.23 -8.33
CA MET A 53 -13.61 -0.02 -7.93
C MET A 53 -12.13 -0.34 -7.70
N TRP A 54 -11.84 -1.46 -7.03
CA TRP A 54 -10.49 -1.95 -6.80
C TRP A 54 -9.77 -2.31 -8.11
N ALA A 55 -10.44 -3.03 -9.00
CA ALA A 55 -9.90 -3.41 -10.31
C ALA A 55 -9.60 -2.18 -11.19
N LEU A 56 -10.45 -1.12 -11.13
CA LEU A 56 -10.17 0.15 -11.80
C LEU A 56 -8.90 0.81 -11.22
N ALA A 57 -8.74 0.81 -9.90
CA ALA A 57 -7.56 1.40 -9.27
C ALA A 57 -6.28 0.63 -9.64
N ILE A 58 -6.29 -0.71 -9.56
CA ILE A 58 -5.16 -1.56 -9.97
C ILE A 58 -4.87 -1.37 -11.46
N GLY A 59 -5.89 -1.46 -12.31
CA GLY A 59 -5.72 -1.34 -13.76
C GLY A 59 -5.13 0.00 -14.17
N THR A 60 -5.59 1.10 -13.54
CA THR A 60 -5.04 2.46 -13.77
C THR A 60 -3.59 2.54 -13.32
N ALA A 61 -3.27 2.01 -12.12
CA ALA A 61 -1.92 2.01 -11.59
C ALA A 61 -0.96 1.17 -12.46
N VAL A 62 -1.40 -0.03 -12.90
CA VAL A 62 -0.62 -0.90 -13.80
C VAL A 62 -0.35 -0.21 -15.14
N LEU A 63 -1.39 0.37 -15.75
CA LEU A 63 -1.22 1.10 -17.02
C LEU A 63 -0.26 2.28 -16.86
N GLY A 64 -0.47 3.13 -15.84
CA GLY A 64 0.33 4.33 -15.65
C GLY A 64 1.79 4.03 -15.35
N PHE A 65 2.07 3.08 -14.43
CA PHE A 65 3.43 2.68 -14.11
C PHE A 65 4.15 2.09 -15.32
N ASN A 66 3.56 1.12 -15.98
CA ASN A 66 4.18 0.44 -17.13
C ASN A 66 4.28 1.34 -18.36
N ALA A 67 3.40 2.34 -18.52
CA ALA A 67 3.57 3.39 -19.54
C ALA A 67 4.80 4.27 -19.28
N MET A 68 5.07 4.61 -18.00
CA MET A 68 6.29 5.35 -17.64
C MET A 68 7.55 4.51 -17.88
N VAL A 69 7.53 3.20 -17.58
CA VAL A 69 8.65 2.29 -17.91
C VAL A 69 8.83 2.17 -19.42
N ALA A 70 7.75 1.98 -20.19
CA ALA A 70 7.79 1.87 -21.64
C ALA A 70 8.31 3.12 -22.32
N SER A 71 8.04 4.31 -21.75
CA SER A 71 8.56 5.59 -22.26
C SER A 71 10.00 5.91 -21.79
N GLY A 72 10.61 5.06 -20.96
CA GLY A 72 11.95 5.27 -20.41
C GLY A 72 12.02 6.41 -19.37
N TRP A 73 10.91 6.79 -18.76
CA TRP A 73 10.90 7.81 -17.70
C TRP A 73 11.39 7.29 -16.35
N ILE A 74 11.14 6.02 -16.09
CA ILE A 74 11.52 5.31 -14.85
C ILE A 74 11.98 3.90 -15.19
N GLU A 75 12.75 3.30 -14.29
CA GLU A 75 13.20 1.90 -14.39
C GLU A 75 12.44 1.02 -13.40
N ALA A 76 11.85 -0.09 -13.87
CA ALA A 76 11.12 -1.02 -13.01
C ALA A 76 12.01 -1.64 -11.93
N GLY A 77 13.28 -1.90 -12.27
CA GLY A 77 14.29 -2.48 -11.38
C GLY A 77 14.66 -1.61 -10.18
N SER A 78 14.44 -0.30 -10.24
CA SER A 78 14.75 0.64 -9.16
C SER A 78 13.63 0.76 -8.12
N THR A 79 12.57 -0.07 -8.19
CA THR A 79 11.46 -0.04 -7.22
C THR A 79 11.77 -0.89 -6.00
N PHE A 80 11.25 -0.48 -4.85
CA PHE A 80 11.31 -1.24 -3.60
C PHE A 80 10.82 -2.70 -3.74
N TYR A 81 9.95 -2.98 -4.73
CA TYR A 81 9.39 -4.32 -4.98
C TYR A 81 10.20 -5.18 -5.94
N ALA A 82 11.23 -4.64 -6.60
CA ALA A 82 11.93 -5.27 -7.72
C ALA A 82 13.11 -6.17 -7.32
N GLY A 83 13.36 -6.40 -6.03
CA GLY A 83 14.51 -7.20 -5.58
C GLY A 83 14.64 -8.56 -6.28
N GLU A 84 15.87 -9.02 -6.54
CA GLU A 84 16.17 -10.31 -7.17
C GLU A 84 15.85 -11.52 -6.26
N ARG A 85 15.68 -11.27 -4.97
CA ARG A 85 15.36 -12.28 -3.97
C ARG A 85 13.86 -12.31 -3.68
N LEU A 86 13.15 -13.30 -4.23
CA LEU A 86 11.73 -13.52 -4.00
C LEU A 86 11.52 -14.24 -2.66
N ILE A 87 11.15 -13.52 -1.61
CA ILE A 87 10.80 -14.05 -0.30
C ILE A 87 9.34 -14.52 -0.26
N TRP A 88 9.02 -15.49 -1.10
CA TRP A 88 7.63 -15.90 -1.38
C TRP A 88 6.85 -16.33 -0.14
N LEU A 89 7.52 -17.03 0.82
CA LEU A 89 6.88 -17.49 2.04
C LEU A 89 6.51 -16.32 2.96
N SER A 90 7.41 -15.34 3.09
CA SER A 90 7.16 -14.11 3.85
C SER A 90 6.00 -13.31 3.23
N ASN A 91 5.98 -13.20 1.91
CA ASN A 91 4.88 -12.54 1.19
C ASN A 91 3.53 -13.23 1.41
N LEU A 92 3.51 -14.56 1.34
CA LEU A 92 2.28 -15.35 1.51
C LEU A 92 1.79 -15.33 2.96
N LEU A 93 2.64 -15.69 3.93
CA LEU A 93 2.27 -15.75 5.34
C LEU A 93 2.01 -14.36 5.92
N GLY A 94 2.84 -13.38 5.58
CA GLY A 94 2.62 -11.98 5.96
C GLY A 94 1.29 -11.46 5.42
N GLY A 95 0.99 -11.72 4.15
CA GLY A 95 -0.29 -11.39 3.53
C GLY A 95 -1.47 -12.04 4.24
N LEU A 96 -1.37 -13.33 4.58
CA LEU A 96 -2.42 -14.08 5.26
C LEU A 96 -2.70 -13.52 6.67
N LEU A 97 -1.65 -13.25 7.45
CA LEU A 97 -1.77 -12.62 8.77
C LEU A 97 -2.41 -11.23 8.67
N PHE A 98 -1.97 -10.43 7.69
CA PHE A 98 -2.53 -9.11 7.44
C PHE A 98 -4.02 -9.19 7.07
N GLY A 99 -4.40 -10.14 6.21
CA GLY A 99 -5.78 -10.36 5.79
C GLY A 99 -6.70 -10.72 6.95
N ILE A 100 -6.29 -11.65 7.84
CA ILE A 100 -7.03 -11.98 9.07
C ILE A 100 -7.12 -10.74 9.97
N GLY A 101 -6.00 -10.06 10.18
CA GLY A 101 -5.93 -8.87 11.03
C GLY A 101 -6.87 -7.74 10.59
N MET A 102 -6.96 -7.48 9.27
CA MET A 102 -7.83 -6.42 8.76
C MET A 102 -9.33 -6.73 8.94
N VAL A 103 -9.71 -7.99 8.98
CA VAL A 103 -11.10 -8.39 9.28
C VAL A 103 -11.41 -8.17 10.75
N LEU A 104 -10.53 -8.60 11.67
CA LEU A 104 -10.69 -8.41 13.12
C LEU A 104 -10.72 -6.93 13.50
N ALA A 105 -9.89 -6.09 12.85
CA ALA A 105 -9.84 -4.64 13.08
C ALA A 105 -10.88 -3.86 12.27
N SER A 106 -11.77 -4.53 11.53
CA SER A 106 -12.81 -3.90 10.70
C SER A 106 -12.26 -2.93 9.63
N GLY A 107 -11.03 -3.15 9.15
CA GLY A 107 -10.42 -2.33 8.10
C GLY A 107 -8.92 -2.55 7.98
N CYS A 108 -8.37 -2.35 6.78
CA CYS A 108 -6.92 -2.40 6.53
C CYS A 108 -6.22 -1.10 6.99
N GLY A 109 -4.89 -1.03 6.89
CA GLY A 109 -4.11 0.13 7.34
C GLY A 109 -4.57 1.47 6.73
N SER A 110 -4.83 1.53 5.42
CA SER A 110 -5.34 2.75 4.77
C SER A 110 -6.74 3.12 5.25
N LYS A 111 -7.64 2.13 5.41
CA LYS A 111 -8.98 2.39 5.94
C LYS A 111 -8.94 2.86 7.39
N THR A 112 -8.00 2.36 8.17
CA THR A 112 -7.77 2.82 9.55
C THR A 112 -7.37 4.30 9.59
N LEU A 113 -6.45 4.75 8.72
CA LEU A 113 -6.08 6.17 8.59
C LEU A 113 -7.27 7.04 8.20
N VAL A 114 -8.05 6.59 7.22
CA VAL A 114 -9.26 7.29 6.76
C VAL A 114 -10.29 7.40 7.88
N ARG A 115 -10.49 6.34 8.68
CA ARG A 115 -11.42 6.35 9.83
C ARG A 115 -10.93 7.26 10.97
N VAL A 116 -9.61 7.33 11.21
CA VAL A 116 -9.04 8.29 12.17
C VAL A 116 -9.41 9.71 11.79
N GLY A 117 -9.24 10.10 10.52
CA GLY A 117 -9.65 11.41 10.02
C GLY A 117 -11.16 11.65 10.15
N GLY A 118 -11.98 10.61 10.06
CA GLY A 118 -13.44 10.66 10.29
C GLY A 118 -13.88 10.76 11.76
N GLY A 119 -12.92 10.75 12.74
CA GLY A 119 -13.20 10.86 14.17
C GLY A 119 -13.34 9.51 14.90
N ASN A 120 -12.96 8.39 14.28
CA ASN A 120 -13.10 7.07 14.88
C ASN A 120 -11.92 6.77 15.84
N LEU A 121 -12.19 6.75 17.15
CA LEU A 121 -11.18 6.49 18.19
C LEU A 121 -10.72 5.03 18.22
N LYS A 122 -11.57 4.07 17.82
CA LYS A 122 -11.15 2.65 17.67
C LYS A 122 -10.05 2.56 16.64
N ALA A 123 -10.21 3.25 15.50
CA ALA A 123 -9.22 3.27 14.45
C ALA A 123 -7.90 3.91 14.90
N LEU A 124 -7.94 4.94 15.77
CA LEU A 124 -6.73 5.52 16.35
C LEU A 124 -5.96 4.50 17.21
N VAL A 125 -6.66 3.74 18.06
CA VAL A 125 -6.03 2.68 18.86
C VAL A 125 -5.43 1.60 17.97
N VAL A 126 -6.18 1.14 16.95
CA VAL A 126 -5.66 0.18 15.96
C VAL A 126 -4.42 0.71 15.25
N LEU A 127 -4.41 2.00 14.85
CA LEU A 127 -3.28 2.63 14.18
C LEU A 127 -2.03 2.62 15.05
N LEU A 128 -2.16 2.95 16.34
CA LEU A 128 -1.05 2.93 17.29
C LEU A 128 -0.50 1.50 17.48
N VAL A 129 -1.38 0.52 17.70
CA VAL A 129 -0.99 -0.88 17.87
C VAL A 129 -0.34 -1.44 16.60
N LEU A 130 -0.91 -1.15 15.43
CA LEU A 130 -0.36 -1.51 14.13
C LEU A 130 1.04 -0.90 13.94
N GLY A 131 1.21 0.38 14.24
CA GLY A 131 2.48 1.07 14.09
C GLY A 131 3.57 0.54 15.01
N ILE A 132 3.25 0.27 16.29
CA ILE A 132 4.16 -0.35 17.25
C ILE A 132 4.56 -1.75 16.78
N SER A 133 3.59 -2.58 16.42
CA SER A 133 3.84 -3.95 15.94
C SER A 133 4.62 -3.97 14.61
N ALA A 134 4.35 -3.02 13.72
CA ALA A 134 5.11 -2.83 12.48
C ALA A 134 6.56 -2.45 12.78
N TYR A 135 6.79 -1.47 13.64
CA TYR A 135 8.13 -1.04 13.99
C TYR A 135 8.93 -2.14 14.69
N MET A 136 8.28 -2.88 15.60
CA MET A 136 8.85 -4.06 16.24
C MET A 136 9.24 -5.14 15.20
N THR A 137 8.48 -5.28 14.11
CA THR A 137 8.75 -6.25 13.04
C THR A 137 9.77 -5.75 12.03
N MET A 138 10.00 -4.45 11.93
CA MET A 138 11.08 -3.87 11.11
C MET A 138 12.44 -3.90 11.82
N ARG A 139 12.49 -3.58 13.12
CA ARG A 139 13.75 -3.34 13.84
C ARG A 139 13.84 -3.96 15.25
N GLY A 140 12.76 -4.59 15.73
CA GLY A 140 12.69 -5.14 17.09
C GLY A 140 12.74 -6.67 17.12
N LEU A 141 12.14 -7.24 18.18
CA LEU A 141 12.17 -8.67 18.48
C LEU A 141 11.61 -9.55 17.34
N THR A 142 10.46 -9.16 16.79
CA THR A 142 9.84 -9.91 15.69
C THR A 142 10.61 -9.80 14.39
N ALA A 143 11.42 -8.73 14.20
CA ALA A 143 12.35 -8.62 13.07
C ALA A 143 13.42 -9.71 13.11
N VAL A 144 14.03 -9.91 14.28
CA VAL A 144 15.08 -10.93 14.45
C VAL A 144 14.52 -12.32 14.13
N TRP A 145 13.34 -12.63 14.68
CA TRP A 145 12.68 -13.92 14.44
C TRP A 145 12.30 -14.10 12.95
N ARG A 146 11.69 -13.10 12.34
CA ARG A 146 11.31 -13.11 10.91
C ARG A 146 12.50 -13.37 10.00
N VAL A 147 13.59 -12.60 10.19
CA VAL A 147 14.80 -12.71 9.37
C VAL A 147 15.50 -14.05 9.56
N ALA A 148 15.51 -14.60 10.80
CA ALA A 148 16.13 -15.88 11.10
C ALA A 148 15.32 -17.10 10.61
N THR A 149 14.04 -16.94 10.29
CA THR A 149 13.15 -18.05 9.91
C THR A 149 12.55 -17.90 8.53
N ILE A 150 11.40 -17.20 8.43
CA ILE A 150 10.58 -17.17 7.21
C ILE A 150 11.23 -16.44 6.04
N ASP A 151 12.04 -15.41 6.28
CA ASP A 151 12.76 -14.70 5.22
C ASP A 151 13.89 -15.53 4.60
N GLN A 152 14.30 -16.64 5.27
CA GLN A 152 15.30 -17.56 4.71
C GLN A 152 14.71 -18.42 3.58
N VAL A 153 13.38 -18.58 3.56
CA VAL A 153 12.72 -19.34 2.50
C VAL A 153 12.44 -18.42 1.31
N ALA A 154 13.43 -18.30 0.45
CA ALA A 154 13.43 -17.43 -0.70
C ALA A 154 13.97 -18.13 -1.94
N VAL A 155 13.63 -17.60 -3.10
CA VAL A 155 14.16 -18.00 -4.40
C VAL A 155 14.95 -16.84 -4.97
N SER A 156 16.22 -17.06 -5.31
CA SER A 156 17.03 -16.08 -6.03
C SER A 156 16.72 -16.18 -7.52
N LEU A 157 16.33 -15.05 -8.09
CA LEU A 157 16.04 -14.93 -9.51
C LEU A 157 17.27 -14.39 -10.25
N PRO A 158 17.43 -14.68 -11.54
CA PRO A 158 18.56 -14.20 -12.34
C PRO A 158 18.49 -12.70 -12.67
N VAL A 159 17.30 -12.12 -12.53
CA VAL A 159 16.96 -10.70 -12.77
C VAL A 159 15.93 -10.25 -11.75
N THR A 160 15.55 -8.99 -11.79
CA THR A 160 14.50 -8.43 -10.94
C THR A 160 13.16 -9.18 -11.11
N GLN A 161 12.38 -9.27 -10.02
CA GLN A 161 11.17 -10.14 -9.95
C GLN A 161 9.94 -9.58 -10.68
N ASP A 162 10.04 -8.47 -11.39
CA ASP A 162 8.97 -7.95 -12.22
C ASP A 162 8.80 -8.76 -13.50
N LEU A 163 7.55 -9.01 -13.90
CA LEU A 163 7.24 -9.84 -15.07
C LEU A 163 7.90 -9.36 -16.37
N PRO A 164 7.97 -8.02 -16.68
CA PRO A 164 8.68 -7.55 -17.85
C PRO A 164 10.14 -7.99 -17.89
N SER A 165 10.89 -7.83 -16.79
CA SER A 165 12.31 -8.21 -16.71
C SER A 165 12.51 -9.72 -16.82
N LEU A 166 11.66 -10.52 -16.15
CA LEU A 166 11.71 -11.99 -16.22
C LEU A 166 11.45 -12.50 -17.63
N LEU A 167 10.45 -11.94 -18.33
CA LEU A 167 10.15 -12.32 -19.71
C LEU A 167 11.22 -11.83 -20.69
N ALA A 168 11.82 -10.67 -20.46
CA ALA A 168 12.92 -10.14 -21.26
C ALA A 168 14.13 -11.07 -21.23
N ALA A 169 14.48 -11.58 -20.03
CA ALA A 169 15.57 -12.53 -19.87
C ALA A 169 15.38 -13.84 -20.64
N GLY A 170 14.12 -14.27 -20.84
CA GLY A 170 13.81 -15.50 -21.61
C GLY A 170 13.57 -15.28 -23.10
N SER A 171 13.05 -14.10 -23.49
CA SER A 171 12.64 -13.82 -24.89
C SER A 171 13.63 -12.99 -25.68
N GLY A 172 14.56 -12.27 -25.01
CA GLY A 172 15.46 -11.31 -25.64
C GLY A 172 14.81 -10.03 -26.10
N LEU A 173 13.52 -9.80 -25.79
CA LEU A 173 12.82 -8.57 -26.10
C LEU A 173 13.20 -7.47 -25.07
N PRO A 174 13.16 -6.18 -25.44
CA PRO A 174 13.47 -5.09 -24.52
C PRO A 174 12.41 -5.01 -23.39
N VAL A 175 12.85 -4.79 -22.16
CA VAL A 175 11.98 -4.65 -20.98
C VAL A 175 10.91 -3.57 -21.19
N THR A 176 11.26 -2.47 -21.82
CA THR A 176 10.34 -1.35 -22.12
C THR A 176 9.15 -1.78 -23.00
N ALA A 177 9.40 -2.59 -24.03
CA ALA A 177 8.35 -3.10 -24.89
C ALA A 177 7.43 -4.09 -24.14
N LEU A 178 8.01 -4.99 -23.35
CA LEU A 178 7.25 -5.95 -22.53
C LEU A 178 6.46 -5.25 -21.43
N ALA A 179 7.01 -4.23 -20.80
CA ALA A 179 6.28 -3.41 -19.82
C ALA A 179 5.05 -2.75 -20.45
N GLY A 180 5.20 -2.14 -21.64
CA GLY A 180 4.07 -1.56 -22.37
C GLY A 180 3.01 -2.59 -22.76
N LEU A 181 3.43 -3.74 -23.28
CA LEU A 181 2.50 -4.81 -23.70
C LEU A 181 1.74 -5.40 -22.50
N LEU A 182 2.47 -5.80 -21.43
CA LEU A 182 1.86 -6.39 -20.25
C LEU A 182 1.03 -5.36 -19.47
N GLY A 183 1.50 -4.13 -19.37
CA GLY A 183 0.75 -3.03 -18.77
C GLY A 183 -0.58 -2.81 -19.48
N LEU A 184 -0.58 -2.77 -20.82
CA LEU A 184 -1.81 -2.64 -21.61
C LEU A 184 -2.71 -3.87 -21.50
N ALA A 185 -2.16 -5.07 -21.57
CA ALA A 185 -2.94 -6.30 -21.50
C ALA A 185 -3.60 -6.49 -20.13
N LEU A 186 -2.81 -6.41 -19.05
CA LEU A 186 -3.31 -6.64 -17.69
C LEU A 186 -4.09 -5.42 -17.17
N GLY A 187 -3.55 -4.23 -17.28
CA GLY A 187 -4.21 -3.01 -16.84
C GLY A 187 -5.47 -2.72 -17.66
N GLY A 188 -5.39 -2.79 -18.98
CA GLY A 188 -6.54 -2.64 -19.90
C GLY A 188 -7.59 -3.71 -19.69
N GLY A 189 -7.18 -4.97 -19.47
CA GLY A 189 -8.08 -6.08 -19.16
C GLY A 189 -8.85 -5.85 -17.86
N LEU A 190 -8.19 -5.37 -16.79
CA LEU A 190 -8.84 -5.03 -15.53
C LEU A 190 -9.84 -3.88 -15.68
N LEU A 191 -9.47 -2.83 -16.43
CA LEU A 191 -10.38 -1.71 -16.72
C LEU A 191 -11.59 -2.20 -17.52
N ALA A 192 -11.38 -2.98 -18.57
CA ALA A 192 -12.45 -3.51 -19.40
C ALA A 192 -13.41 -4.38 -18.58
N TRP A 193 -12.87 -5.29 -17.74
CA TRP A 193 -13.68 -6.12 -16.85
C TRP A 193 -14.50 -5.30 -15.86
N ALA A 194 -13.88 -4.29 -15.25
CA ALA A 194 -14.57 -3.44 -14.26
C ALA A 194 -15.69 -2.62 -14.91
N LEU A 195 -15.45 -2.08 -16.12
CA LEU A 195 -16.41 -1.24 -16.85
C LEU A 195 -17.45 -2.05 -17.64
N ALA A 196 -17.31 -3.37 -17.74
CA ALA A 196 -18.25 -4.22 -18.50
C ALA A 196 -19.66 -4.22 -17.92
N ARG A 197 -19.83 -3.95 -16.64
CA ARG A 197 -21.13 -3.92 -15.93
C ARG A 197 -21.50 -2.51 -15.48
N ALA A 198 -22.81 -2.25 -15.35
CA ALA A 198 -23.33 -0.96 -14.91
C ALA A 198 -22.80 -0.55 -13.52
N ASP A 199 -22.66 -1.53 -12.60
CA ASP A 199 -22.15 -1.31 -11.23
C ASP A 199 -20.74 -0.70 -11.22
N GLY A 200 -19.90 -1.04 -12.22
CA GLY A 200 -18.56 -0.48 -12.39
C GLY A 200 -18.54 0.95 -12.95
N ARG A 201 -19.66 1.48 -13.40
CA ARG A 201 -19.75 2.80 -14.07
C ARG A 201 -20.37 3.88 -13.20
N SER A 202 -20.71 3.61 -11.94
CA SER A 202 -21.21 4.62 -11.03
C SER A 202 -20.15 5.69 -10.74
N ALA A 203 -20.58 6.93 -10.50
CA ALA A 203 -19.65 8.05 -10.30
C ALA A 203 -18.67 7.81 -9.15
N ASP A 204 -19.11 7.21 -8.05
CA ASP A 204 -18.25 6.93 -6.91
C ASP A 204 -17.26 5.80 -7.20
N VAL A 205 -17.64 4.78 -7.98
CA VAL A 205 -16.76 3.70 -8.42
C VAL A 205 -15.69 4.25 -9.38
N LEU A 206 -16.06 5.11 -10.33
CA LEU A 206 -15.12 5.73 -11.25
C LEU A 206 -14.16 6.68 -10.51
N LEU A 207 -14.68 7.50 -9.60
CA LEU A 207 -13.87 8.42 -8.79
C LEU A 207 -12.90 7.63 -7.89
N GLY A 208 -13.38 6.62 -7.18
CA GLY A 208 -12.56 5.78 -6.30
C GLY A 208 -11.52 4.99 -7.09
N GLY A 209 -11.92 4.37 -8.20
CA GLY A 209 -11.03 3.57 -9.03
C GLY A 209 -9.95 4.41 -9.73
N PHE A 210 -10.36 5.29 -10.64
CA PHE A 210 -9.42 6.13 -11.38
C PHE A 210 -8.67 7.10 -10.49
N GLY A 211 -9.35 7.76 -9.53
CA GLY A 211 -8.73 8.73 -8.65
C GLY A 211 -7.63 8.14 -7.79
N ILE A 212 -7.89 7.00 -7.12
CA ILE A 212 -6.87 6.31 -6.32
C ILE A 212 -5.74 5.78 -7.22
N GLY A 213 -6.07 5.15 -8.36
CA GLY A 213 -5.08 4.67 -9.31
C GLY A 213 -4.15 5.78 -9.82
N LEU A 214 -4.69 6.94 -10.17
CA LEU A 214 -3.89 8.10 -10.62
C LEU A 214 -3.02 8.67 -9.50
N VAL A 215 -3.49 8.67 -8.25
CA VAL A 215 -2.63 9.06 -7.12
C VAL A 215 -1.43 8.13 -7.00
N ILE A 216 -1.62 6.81 -7.11
CA ILE A 216 -0.51 5.84 -7.10
C ILE A 216 0.50 6.13 -8.23
N VAL A 217 0.01 6.37 -9.45
CA VAL A 217 0.86 6.74 -10.60
C VAL A 217 1.59 8.06 -10.34
N GLY A 218 0.91 9.05 -9.79
CA GLY A 218 1.50 10.34 -9.44
C GLY A 218 2.63 10.22 -8.42
N ILE A 219 2.47 9.36 -7.41
CA ILE A 219 3.53 9.09 -6.42
C ILE A 219 4.70 8.33 -7.05
N TRP A 220 4.45 7.37 -7.95
CA TRP A 220 5.52 6.71 -8.71
C TRP A 220 6.32 7.69 -9.55
N TRP A 221 5.64 8.59 -10.25
CA TRP A 221 6.31 9.66 -11.01
C TRP A 221 7.10 10.60 -10.10
N LEU A 222 6.51 10.98 -8.98
CA LEU A 222 7.12 11.87 -8.00
C LEU A 222 8.41 11.26 -7.43
N SER A 223 8.35 10.03 -6.97
CA SER A 223 9.48 9.30 -6.39
C SER A 223 10.53 8.95 -7.45
N GLY A 224 10.11 8.42 -8.60
CA GLY A 224 11.01 7.87 -9.61
C GLY A 224 11.57 8.89 -10.60
N ARG A 225 10.91 10.04 -10.81
CA ARG A 225 11.37 11.04 -11.76
C ARG A 225 11.80 12.34 -11.09
N LEU A 226 10.93 12.95 -10.27
CA LEU A 226 11.25 14.21 -9.61
C LEU A 226 12.23 13.99 -8.44
N GLY A 227 12.05 12.91 -7.67
CA GLY A 227 12.91 12.58 -6.53
C GLY A 227 14.20 11.87 -6.90
N PHE A 228 14.42 11.55 -8.17
CA PHE A 228 15.63 10.88 -8.62
C PHE A 228 16.82 11.83 -8.73
N VAL A 229 17.95 11.44 -8.13
CA VAL A 229 19.23 12.13 -8.24
C VAL A 229 20.30 11.11 -8.62
N ALA A 230 20.90 11.26 -9.79
CA ALA A 230 21.88 10.33 -10.32
C ALA A 230 23.18 10.29 -9.51
N GLU A 231 23.54 11.42 -8.87
CA GLU A 231 24.71 11.52 -8.01
C GLU A 231 24.42 12.45 -6.83
N HIS A 232 24.26 11.87 -5.64
CA HIS A 232 24.00 12.62 -4.43
C HIS A 232 25.30 13.29 -3.93
N PRO A 233 25.31 14.62 -3.67
CA PRO A 233 26.54 15.35 -3.36
C PRO A 233 27.35 14.81 -2.16
N ALA A 234 26.68 14.14 -1.21
CA ALA A 234 27.35 13.62 -0.01
C ALA A 234 27.80 12.15 -0.13
N THR A 235 27.10 11.33 -0.93
CA THR A 235 27.38 9.88 -1.04
C THR A 235 27.96 9.47 -2.39
N LEU A 236 27.87 10.34 -3.41
CA LEU A 236 28.25 10.09 -4.80
C LEU A 236 27.53 8.86 -5.41
N GLU A 237 26.41 8.47 -4.82
CA GLU A 237 25.59 7.35 -5.26
C GLU A 237 24.26 7.84 -5.80
N GLU A 238 23.66 7.07 -6.68
CA GLU A 238 22.29 7.22 -7.12
C GLU A 238 21.32 7.08 -5.95
N THR A 239 20.33 7.95 -5.86
CA THR A 239 19.35 7.90 -4.76
C THR A 239 18.00 8.46 -5.17
N PHE A 240 16.94 7.96 -4.51
CA PHE A 240 15.58 8.49 -4.58
C PHE A 240 15.29 9.28 -3.31
N LEU A 241 15.18 10.60 -3.45
CA LEU A 241 15.03 11.53 -2.34
C LEU A 241 13.74 11.30 -1.55
N ALA A 242 13.84 11.52 -0.26
CA ALA A 242 12.71 11.44 0.68
C ALA A 242 12.06 10.05 0.78
N THR A 243 12.68 8.98 0.29
CA THR A 243 12.23 7.59 0.50
C THR A 243 12.90 6.96 1.72
N ASN A 244 12.31 5.88 2.26
CA ASN A 244 12.89 5.15 3.39
C ASN A 244 13.88 4.07 2.93
N SER A 245 13.62 3.44 1.79
CA SER A 245 14.43 2.37 1.22
C SER A 245 15.64 2.87 0.43
N ARG A 246 15.65 4.13 0.03
CA ARG A 246 16.49 4.74 -1.00
C ARG A 246 16.18 4.26 -2.41
N ASP A 247 15.21 3.38 -2.57
CA ASP A 247 14.65 2.95 -3.84
C ASP A 247 13.42 3.81 -4.19
N MET A 248 12.89 3.62 -5.38
CA MET A 248 11.64 4.24 -5.81
C MET A 248 10.47 3.63 -5.04
N GLU A 249 9.67 4.47 -4.38
CA GLU A 249 8.53 4.07 -3.55
C GLU A 249 7.22 4.70 -4.03
N SER A 250 6.09 4.03 -3.75
CA SER A 250 4.76 4.60 -3.82
C SER A 250 4.00 4.38 -2.52
N LEU A 251 2.69 4.66 -2.48
CA LEU A 251 1.94 4.61 -1.23
C LEU A 251 1.92 3.22 -0.61
N SER A 252 2.26 3.17 0.66
CA SER A 252 2.08 2.06 1.59
C SER A 252 1.74 2.64 2.96
N PHE A 253 1.10 1.87 3.87
CA PHE A 253 0.61 2.46 5.12
C PHE A 253 0.91 1.63 6.38
N VAL A 254 1.67 0.54 6.30
CA VAL A 254 2.08 -0.21 7.50
C VAL A 254 3.43 0.27 8.00
N ALA A 255 4.47 0.10 7.21
CA ALA A 255 5.81 0.58 7.56
C ALA A 255 5.84 2.11 7.79
N PRO A 256 5.20 2.95 6.93
CA PRO A 256 5.14 4.39 7.16
C PRO A 256 4.46 4.81 8.47
N VAL A 257 3.45 4.08 8.95
CA VAL A 257 2.87 4.35 10.28
C VAL A 257 3.88 4.05 11.39
N GLY A 258 4.63 2.95 11.27
CA GLY A 258 5.73 2.64 12.19
C GLY A 258 6.82 3.72 12.18
N TYR A 259 7.23 4.18 10.99
CA TYR A 259 8.20 5.28 10.86
C TYR A 259 7.66 6.62 11.36
N ALA A 260 6.36 6.90 11.21
CA ALA A 260 5.75 8.11 11.75
C ALA A 260 5.79 8.12 13.28
N LEU A 261 5.50 6.98 13.93
CA LEU A 261 5.63 6.86 15.39
C LEU A 261 7.09 6.99 15.84
N ASP A 262 8.02 6.34 15.16
CA ASP A 262 9.46 6.46 15.44
C ASP A 262 9.93 7.93 15.31
N TYR A 263 9.52 8.62 14.25
CA TYR A 263 9.83 10.03 14.04
C TYR A 263 9.28 10.93 15.15
N LEU A 264 8.04 10.68 15.60
CA LEU A 264 7.44 11.46 16.69
C LEU A 264 8.10 11.18 18.04
N MET A 265 8.48 9.92 18.32
CA MET A 265 9.12 9.54 19.58
C MET A 265 10.59 9.98 19.65
N MET A 266 11.29 9.99 18.51
CA MET A 266 12.72 10.28 18.41
C MET A 266 12.99 11.60 17.66
N TYR A 267 12.09 12.56 17.75
CA TYR A 267 12.16 13.83 17.02
C TYR A 267 13.45 14.62 17.24
N SER A 268 14.06 14.51 18.43
CA SER A 268 15.30 15.17 18.77
C SER A 268 16.56 14.55 18.13
N ASP A 269 16.44 13.37 17.52
CA ASP A 269 17.54 12.71 16.82
C ASP A 269 17.74 13.34 15.43
N ALA A 270 18.89 14.00 15.22
CA ALA A 270 19.26 14.62 13.95
C ALA A 270 19.34 13.63 12.76
N GLY A 271 19.45 12.33 13.02
CA GLY A 271 19.41 11.29 12.00
C GLY A 271 18.00 10.99 11.46
N LYS A 272 16.95 11.45 12.16
CA LYS A 272 15.58 11.24 11.73
C LYS A 272 15.15 12.31 10.73
N ARG A 273 14.62 11.86 9.59
CA ARG A 273 14.15 12.74 8.53
C ARG A 273 12.71 12.41 8.16
N LEU A 274 11.97 13.44 7.73
CA LEU A 274 10.66 13.24 7.13
C LEU A 274 10.83 12.50 5.80
N THR A 275 9.97 11.52 5.57
CA THR A 275 9.96 10.73 4.34
C THR A 275 8.59 10.79 3.68
N LEU A 276 8.55 10.42 2.40
CA LEU A 276 7.33 10.34 1.59
C LEU A 276 6.23 9.56 2.33
N GLY A 277 6.58 8.40 2.91
CA GLY A 277 5.61 7.59 3.65
C GLY A 277 5.05 8.29 4.88
N ILE A 278 5.89 9.00 5.68
CA ILE A 278 5.46 9.72 6.89
C ILE A 278 4.48 10.85 6.53
N VAL A 279 4.83 11.67 5.52
CA VAL A 279 3.96 12.77 5.11
C VAL A 279 2.68 12.26 4.44
N ALA A 280 2.73 11.09 3.79
CA ALA A 280 1.54 10.45 3.22
C ALA A 280 0.55 10.00 4.31
N VAL A 281 1.02 9.46 5.43
CA VAL A 281 0.17 9.13 6.60
C VAL A 281 -0.58 10.37 7.08
N ALA A 282 0.12 11.49 7.28
CA ALA A 282 -0.51 12.75 7.68
C ALA A 282 -1.49 13.27 6.61
N GLY A 283 -1.09 13.21 5.33
CA GLY A 283 -1.93 13.63 4.20
C GLY A 283 -3.26 12.89 4.15
N VAL A 284 -3.25 11.56 4.27
CA VAL A 284 -4.47 10.75 4.26
C VAL A 284 -5.40 11.08 5.42
N ILE A 285 -4.87 11.21 6.65
CA ILE A 285 -5.68 11.57 7.83
C ILE A 285 -6.32 12.95 7.62
N LEU A 286 -5.53 13.95 7.23
CA LEU A 286 -6.03 15.32 7.05
C LEU A 286 -7.00 15.43 5.87
N GLY A 287 -6.75 14.72 4.76
CA GLY A 287 -7.64 14.70 3.61
C GLY A 287 -9.00 14.06 3.94
N SER A 288 -8.99 12.94 4.67
CA SER A 288 -10.22 12.30 5.10
C SER A 288 -10.98 13.13 6.14
N ALA A 289 -10.25 13.80 7.06
CA ALA A 289 -10.84 14.72 8.04
C ALA A 289 -11.51 15.92 7.35
N ALA A 290 -10.81 16.53 6.38
CA ALA A 290 -11.36 17.63 5.60
C ALA A 290 -12.70 17.27 4.91
N TRP A 291 -12.74 16.09 4.26
CA TRP A 291 -13.98 15.61 3.65
C TRP A 291 -15.05 15.29 4.68
N ALA A 292 -14.71 14.60 5.79
CA ALA A 292 -15.65 14.23 6.83
C ALA A 292 -16.30 15.47 7.49
N LEU A 293 -15.50 16.52 7.74
CA LEU A 293 -16.00 17.79 8.28
C LEU A 293 -16.87 18.52 7.27
N ALA A 294 -16.43 18.62 6.01
CA ALA A 294 -17.19 19.31 4.96
C ALA A 294 -18.53 18.64 4.63
N SER A 295 -18.59 17.30 4.70
CA SER A 295 -19.80 16.52 4.44
C SER A 295 -20.69 16.31 5.68
N GLY A 296 -20.29 16.80 6.87
CA GLY A 296 -21.00 16.54 8.13
C GLY A 296 -20.91 15.08 8.61
N GLY A 297 -20.02 14.29 8.02
CA GLY A 297 -19.82 12.87 8.36
C GLY A 297 -18.86 12.62 9.51
N PHE A 298 -18.25 13.66 10.09
CA PHE A 298 -17.35 13.52 11.22
C PHE A 298 -18.10 13.08 12.49
N ARG A 299 -17.69 11.97 13.09
CA ARG A 299 -18.33 11.44 14.31
C ARG A 299 -17.30 10.82 15.24
N TRP A 300 -17.38 11.17 16.53
CA TRP A 300 -16.65 10.47 17.57
C TRP A 300 -17.25 9.09 17.78
N GLU A 301 -16.47 8.05 17.52
CA GLU A 301 -16.87 6.66 17.69
C GLU A 301 -15.88 5.93 18.58
N GLY A 302 -16.36 5.39 19.73
CA GLY A 302 -15.58 4.60 20.69
C GLY A 302 -15.92 3.12 20.63
N PHE A 303 -15.25 2.30 21.46
CA PHE A 303 -15.52 0.88 21.57
C PHE A 303 -16.87 0.60 22.23
N GLY A 304 -17.58 -0.40 21.72
CA GLY A 304 -18.89 -0.81 22.24
C GLY A 304 -18.83 -1.93 23.29
N SER A 305 -17.77 -2.74 23.29
CA SER A 305 -17.62 -3.88 24.20
C SER A 305 -16.15 -4.26 24.39
N VAL A 306 -15.86 -5.06 25.41
CA VAL A 306 -14.52 -5.62 25.66
C VAL A 306 -14.08 -6.52 24.51
N GLU A 307 -14.99 -7.25 23.92
CA GLU A 307 -14.73 -8.09 22.75
C GLU A 307 -14.31 -7.26 21.53
N ASP A 308 -14.99 -6.13 21.30
CA ASP A 308 -14.65 -5.17 20.24
C ASP A 308 -13.22 -4.64 20.42
N VAL A 309 -12.84 -4.27 21.66
CA VAL A 309 -11.46 -3.87 21.98
C VAL A 309 -10.47 -4.98 21.66
N SER A 310 -10.72 -6.19 22.14
CA SER A 310 -9.82 -7.34 21.94
C SER A 310 -9.59 -7.65 20.46
N ASN A 311 -10.67 -7.71 19.68
CA ASN A 311 -10.59 -7.98 18.24
C ASN A 311 -9.78 -6.90 17.51
N HIS A 312 -9.98 -5.62 17.84
CA HIS A 312 -9.26 -4.52 17.23
C HIS A 312 -7.77 -4.52 17.62
N LEU A 313 -7.41 -4.84 18.87
CA LEU A 313 -6.02 -4.94 19.31
C LEU A 313 -5.30 -6.11 18.63
N VAL A 314 -5.88 -7.30 18.63
CA VAL A 314 -5.33 -8.48 17.95
C VAL A 314 -5.22 -8.22 16.46
N GLY A 315 -6.25 -7.63 15.85
CA GLY A 315 -6.22 -7.25 14.44
C GLY A 315 -5.12 -6.25 14.11
N GLY A 316 -4.89 -5.25 14.96
CA GLY A 316 -3.80 -4.28 14.83
C GLY A 316 -2.41 -4.94 14.88
N VAL A 317 -2.19 -5.86 15.84
CA VAL A 317 -0.93 -6.63 15.94
C VAL A 317 -0.70 -7.48 14.69
N LEU A 318 -1.71 -8.25 14.26
CA LEU A 318 -1.61 -9.11 13.07
C LEU A 318 -1.35 -8.30 11.80
N MET A 319 -1.99 -7.12 11.64
CA MET A 319 -1.73 -6.24 10.51
C MET A 319 -0.32 -5.64 10.54
N GLY A 320 0.19 -5.25 11.71
CA GLY A 320 1.53 -4.71 11.85
C GLY A 320 2.60 -5.74 11.51
N ILE A 321 2.53 -6.93 12.11
CA ILE A 321 3.45 -8.03 11.84
C ILE A 321 3.31 -8.50 10.38
N GLY A 322 2.07 -8.80 9.96
CA GLY A 322 1.78 -9.33 8.63
C GLY A 322 2.18 -8.36 7.51
N GLY A 323 1.87 -7.06 7.68
CA GLY A 323 2.16 -6.06 6.66
C GLY A 323 3.66 -5.81 6.46
N VAL A 324 4.47 -5.81 7.52
CA VAL A 324 5.93 -5.70 7.38
C VAL A 324 6.49 -6.98 6.77
N THR A 325 6.03 -8.15 7.21
CA THR A 325 6.46 -9.45 6.69
C THR A 325 6.12 -9.62 5.21
N ALA A 326 4.95 -9.12 4.77
CA ALA A 326 4.54 -9.12 3.37
C ALA A 326 5.17 -7.98 2.55
N MET A 327 6.04 -7.14 3.13
CA MET A 327 6.60 -5.94 2.51
C MET A 327 5.56 -4.90 2.08
N GLY A 328 4.37 -4.90 2.68
CA GLY A 328 3.33 -3.92 2.39
C GLY A 328 1.92 -4.34 2.83
N CYS A 329 1.00 -3.41 2.72
CA CYS A 329 -0.42 -3.58 3.02
C CYS A 329 -1.24 -3.78 1.73
N THR A 330 -2.57 -3.74 1.83
CA THR A 330 -3.45 -3.78 0.65
C THR A 330 -3.14 -2.69 -0.38
N ILE A 331 -2.75 -1.48 0.05
CA ILE A 331 -2.33 -0.42 -0.87
C ILE A 331 -0.89 -0.68 -1.33
N GLY A 332 0.04 -0.94 -0.39
CA GLY A 332 1.45 -1.16 -0.73
C GLY A 332 1.64 -2.35 -1.68
N GLN A 333 1.12 -3.52 -1.36
CA GLN A 333 1.23 -4.69 -2.24
C GLN A 333 0.15 -4.73 -3.32
N GLY A 334 -1.12 -4.46 -2.95
CA GLY A 334 -2.24 -4.64 -3.86
C GLY A 334 -2.39 -3.56 -4.93
N LEU A 335 -1.92 -2.33 -4.71
CA LEU A 335 -1.91 -1.26 -5.72
C LEU A 335 -0.48 -0.93 -6.16
N SER A 336 0.35 -0.43 -5.25
CA SER A 336 1.72 0.00 -5.59
C SER A 336 2.57 -1.15 -6.10
N GLY A 337 2.61 -2.28 -5.38
CA GLY A 337 3.41 -3.43 -5.78
C GLY A 337 2.89 -4.15 -7.03
N VAL A 338 1.57 -4.40 -7.10
CA VAL A 338 0.98 -5.02 -8.31
C VAL A 338 1.14 -4.13 -9.54
N SER A 339 1.17 -2.79 -9.39
CA SER A 339 1.40 -1.90 -10.52
C SER A 339 2.78 -2.09 -11.18
N THR A 340 3.78 -2.52 -10.42
CA THR A 340 5.12 -2.88 -10.95
C THR A 340 5.19 -4.26 -11.58
N LEU A 341 4.11 -5.04 -11.49
CA LEU A 341 4.03 -6.44 -11.92
C LEU A 341 5.04 -7.37 -11.22
N ALA A 342 5.45 -7.04 -9.99
CA ALA A 342 6.36 -7.85 -9.19
C ALA A 342 5.68 -9.14 -8.68
N LEU A 343 6.33 -10.29 -8.83
CA LEU A 343 5.81 -11.61 -8.42
C LEU A 343 5.47 -11.66 -6.92
N GLY A 344 6.33 -11.11 -6.08
CA GLY A 344 6.10 -11.03 -4.64
C GLY A 344 4.81 -10.31 -4.28
N SER A 345 4.44 -9.29 -5.04
CA SER A 345 3.21 -8.51 -4.82
C SER A 345 1.95 -9.30 -5.16
N PHE A 346 1.97 -10.12 -6.20
CA PHE A 346 0.85 -11.01 -6.50
C PHE A 346 0.68 -12.08 -5.41
N ILE A 347 1.77 -12.66 -4.89
CA ILE A 347 1.73 -13.66 -3.81
C ILE A 347 1.20 -13.01 -2.53
N ALA A 348 1.69 -11.82 -2.17
CA ALA A 348 1.23 -11.09 -1.00
C ALA A 348 -0.26 -10.73 -1.10
N LEU A 349 -0.72 -10.22 -2.25
CA LEU A 349 -2.13 -9.92 -2.49
C LEU A 349 -3.00 -11.17 -2.38
N ALA A 350 -2.59 -12.30 -2.96
CA ALA A 350 -3.30 -13.57 -2.82
C ALA A 350 -3.37 -14.01 -1.35
N GLY A 351 -2.29 -13.88 -0.59
CA GLY A 351 -2.26 -14.12 0.86
C GLY A 351 -3.24 -13.22 1.62
N ILE A 352 -3.24 -11.91 1.33
CA ILE A 352 -4.16 -10.95 1.95
C ILE A 352 -5.62 -11.32 1.67
N MET A 353 -5.96 -11.65 0.42
CA MET A 353 -7.32 -12.05 0.05
C MET A 353 -7.74 -13.35 0.73
N ALA A 354 -6.87 -14.35 0.76
CA ALA A 354 -7.12 -15.62 1.46
C ALA A 354 -7.31 -15.40 2.96
N GLY A 355 -6.45 -14.61 3.59
CA GLY A 355 -6.55 -14.24 4.99
C GLY A 355 -7.84 -13.51 5.33
N ALA A 356 -8.30 -12.61 4.45
CA ALA A 356 -9.57 -11.92 4.61
C ALA A 356 -10.76 -12.89 4.57
N VAL A 357 -10.77 -13.80 3.60
CA VAL A 357 -11.83 -14.83 3.50
C VAL A 357 -11.86 -15.73 4.75
N LEU A 358 -10.68 -16.17 5.22
CA LEU A 358 -10.57 -16.97 6.44
C LEU A 358 -11.06 -16.20 7.68
N GLY A 359 -10.68 -14.93 7.81
CA GLY A 359 -11.13 -14.05 8.89
C GLY A 359 -12.64 -13.86 8.91
N LEU A 360 -13.26 -13.63 7.73
CA LEU A 360 -14.71 -13.48 7.59
C LEU A 360 -15.44 -14.77 7.97
N ARG A 361 -14.97 -15.93 7.47
CA ARG A 361 -15.56 -17.23 7.83
C ARG A 361 -15.44 -17.52 9.33
N TYR A 362 -14.31 -17.16 9.95
CA TYR A 362 -14.13 -17.29 11.40
C TYR A 362 -15.15 -16.42 12.18
N GLN A 363 -15.37 -15.16 11.75
CA GLN A 363 -16.36 -14.31 12.40
C GLN A 363 -17.78 -14.85 12.27
N THR A 364 -18.17 -15.33 11.08
CA THR A 364 -19.49 -15.95 10.85
C THR A 364 -19.68 -17.18 11.73
N TRP A 365 -18.73 -18.11 11.74
CA TRP A 365 -18.78 -19.31 12.58
C TRP A 365 -18.87 -18.98 14.08
N ARG A 366 -18.20 -17.93 14.53
CA ARG A 366 -18.26 -17.49 15.92
C ARG A 366 -19.65 -16.95 16.27
N LEU A 367 -20.24 -16.12 15.41
CA LEU A 367 -21.59 -15.58 15.61
C LEU A 367 -22.65 -16.68 15.66
N GLU A 368 -22.57 -17.69 14.82
CA GLU A 368 -23.48 -18.84 14.80
C GLU A 368 -23.43 -19.67 16.10
N ARG A 369 -22.30 -19.65 16.83
CA ARG A 369 -22.16 -20.36 18.11
C ARG A 369 -22.61 -19.55 19.32
N THR A 370 -22.72 -18.25 19.19
CA THR A 370 -23.13 -17.34 20.28
C THR A 370 -24.58 -16.90 20.16
N ALA A 371 -25.25 -17.14 19.02
CA ALA A 371 -26.69 -17.00 18.78
C ALA A 371 -27.44 -18.26 19.23
#